data_e26fd926a6385835b9cc39e9da283123
#
_entry.id   e26fd926a6385835b9cc39e9da283123
#
_cell.length_a   1.000
_cell.length_b   1.000
_cell.length_c   1.000
_cell.angle_alpha   90.00
_cell.angle_beta   90.00
_cell.angle_gamma   90.00
#
_symmetry.space_group_name_H-M   'P 1'
#
loop_
_entity.id
_entity.type
_entity.pdbx_description
1 polymer ?
#
loop_
_entity_poly.entity_id
_entity_poly.type
_entity_poly.pdbx_seq_one_letter_code
_entity_poly.pdbx_strand_id
1 'polypeptide(L)'
;MFSNIAPTYDQANHALSFNKDVQWRKDAVAQMLKDGFRPSRVLDLCAGTGDFALAVKEQAPQVQVVLADFSKAMLQLAQKKAGNLQGLDLLEADALKLPFHDMAFDAVVCGFGVRNLDSLEQGLREIARMLKPGGRVAILEFFKPTGLFNRLAHTFYVSAIVPMRGGAISGNKQAYDYLQKTAKNFASLDEFKGLMEKCGFKDITMESKTMGVAVSLVGVRK
;
A
#
# COMPACT_ATOMS: atom_id res chain seq x y z
N MET A 1 3.20 -3.83 -17.32
CA MET A 1 2.88 -2.38 -17.22
C MET A 1 3.80 -1.67 -16.23
N PHE A 2 3.85 -2.04 -14.95
CA PHE A 2 4.67 -1.38 -13.92
C PHE A 2 6.16 -1.35 -14.24
N SER A 3 6.73 -2.40 -14.81
CA SER A 3 8.14 -2.43 -15.23
C SER A 3 8.53 -1.32 -16.20
N ASN A 4 7.60 -0.87 -17.07
CA ASN A 4 7.86 0.16 -18.09
C ASN A 4 7.83 1.59 -17.52
N ILE A 5 7.14 1.81 -16.39
CA ILE A 5 7.01 3.12 -15.76
C ILE A 5 7.92 3.26 -14.53
N ALA A 6 8.59 2.20 -14.14
CA ALA A 6 9.42 2.14 -12.94
C ALA A 6 10.39 3.35 -12.79
N PRO A 7 11.11 3.84 -13.84
CA PRO A 7 12.04 4.94 -13.69
C PRO A 7 11.40 6.28 -13.28
N THR A 8 10.14 6.50 -13.61
CA THR A 8 9.41 7.75 -13.34
C THR A 8 8.31 7.58 -12.31
N TYR A 9 8.13 6.37 -11.78
CA TYR A 9 7.01 5.99 -10.90
C TYR A 9 6.96 6.82 -9.62
N ASP A 10 8.07 6.95 -8.91
CA ASP A 10 8.14 7.72 -7.67
C ASP A 10 7.87 9.19 -7.92
N GLN A 11 8.53 9.77 -8.94
CA GLN A 11 8.34 11.19 -9.29
C GLN A 11 6.86 11.47 -9.60
N ALA A 12 6.21 10.56 -10.34
CA ALA A 12 4.81 10.69 -10.68
C ALA A 12 3.91 10.61 -9.44
N ASN A 13 4.10 9.62 -8.56
CA ASN A 13 3.31 9.47 -7.35
C ASN A 13 3.50 10.63 -6.37
N HIS A 14 4.75 11.04 -6.14
CA HIS A 14 5.05 12.18 -5.26
C HIS A 14 4.47 13.49 -5.79
N ALA A 15 4.55 13.72 -7.09
CA ALA A 15 3.96 14.90 -7.70
C ALA A 15 2.43 14.92 -7.64
N LEU A 16 1.79 13.77 -7.85
CA LEU A 16 0.35 13.62 -7.75
C LEU A 16 -0.16 13.81 -6.33
N SER A 17 0.54 13.27 -5.36
CA SER A 17 0.18 13.40 -3.94
C SER A 17 0.68 14.69 -3.27
N PHE A 18 1.40 15.56 -3.97
CA PHE A 18 2.14 16.70 -3.40
C PHE A 18 3.13 16.27 -2.31
N ASN A 19 3.80 15.14 -2.50
CA ASN A 19 4.65 14.45 -1.52
C ASN A 19 3.93 14.02 -0.23
N LYS A 20 2.59 14.08 -0.20
CA LYS A 20 1.82 13.65 0.96
C LYS A 20 1.83 12.14 1.15
N ASP A 21 2.03 11.39 0.08
CA ASP A 21 2.12 9.92 0.12
C ASP A 21 3.25 9.42 1.02
N VAL A 22 4.34 10.14 1.13
CA VAL A 22 5.43 9.84 2.10
C VAL A 22 4.91 9.94 3.53
N GLN A 23 4.22 11.05 3.87
CA GLN A 23 3.66 11.24 5.20
C GLN A 23 2.53 10.24 5.48
N TRP A 24 1.68 9.92 4.50
CA TRP A 24 0.61 8.94 4.67
C TRP A 24 1.14 7.55 5.04
N ARG A 25 2.28 7.12 4.43
CA ARG A 25 2.93 5.85 4.80
C ARG A 25 3.47 5.89 6.23
N LYS A 26 4.13 6.99 6.61
CA LYS A 26 4.62 7.17 7.99
C LYS A 26 3.47 7.12 9.00
N ASP A 27 2.36 7.80 8.71
CA ASP A 27 1.18 7.78 9.58
C ASP A 27 0.57 6.37 9.67
N ALA A 28 0.51 5.62 8.57
CA ALA A 28 0.00 4.26 8.57
C ALA A 28 0.90 3.31 9.38
N VAL A 29 2.23 3.48 9.32
CA VAL A 29 3.16 2.76 10.19
C VAL A 29 2.94 3.15 11.65
N ALA A 30 2.84 4.44 11.96
CA ALA A 30 2.57 4.90 13.32
C ALA A 30 1.25 4.34 13.88
N GLN A 31 0.20 4.30 13.03
CA GLN A 31 -1.08 3.67 13.37
C GLN A 31 -0.91 2.17 13.66
N MET A 32 -0.14 1.46 12.84
CA MET A 32 0.15 0.03 13.03
C MET A 32 0.92 -0.23 14.33
N LEU A 33 1.85 0.65 14.72
CA LEU A 33 2.70 0.49 15.90
C LEU A 33 2.03 0.98 17.21
N LYS A 34 0.79 1.47 17.17
CA LYS A 34 0.05 1.89 18.38
C LYS A 34 -0.02 0.78 19.42
N ASP A 35 -0.34 1.15 20.65
CA ASP A 35 -0.56 0.26 21.81
C ASP A 35 0.63 -0.66 22.12
N GLY A 36 1.84 -0.19 21.82
CA GLY A 36 3.06 -0.92 22.13
C GLY A 36 3.36 -2.10 21.20
N PHE A 37 2.66 -2.26 20.08
CA PHE A 37 2.96 -3.32 19.12
C PHE A 37 4.38 -3.18 18.56
N ARG A 38 5.17 -4.26 18.65
CA ARG A 38 6.58 -4.29 18.26
C ARG A 38 6.82 -5.51 17.35
N PRO A 39 6.63 -5.36 16.03
CA PRO A 39 6.93 -6.43 15.08
C PRO A 39 8.44 -6.68 15.02
N SER A 40 8.85 -7.93 14.83
CA SER A 40 10.21 -8.32 14.50
C SER A 40 10.40 -8.51 13.01
N ARG A 41 9.35 -8.97 12.32
CA ARG A 41 9.37 -9.28 10.90
C ARG A 41 8.13 -8.74 10.19
N VAL A 42 8.34 -7.91 9.19
CA VAL A 42 7.29 -7.24 8.41
C VAL A 42 7.39 -7.64 6.94
N LEU A 43 6.26 -7.86 6.28
CA LEU A 43 6.16 -8.01 4.83
C LEU A 43 5.64 -6.70 4.25
N ASP A 44 6.38 -6.08 3.33
CA ASP A 44 5.89 -5.03 2.44
C ASP A 44 5.38 -5.70 1.17
N LEU A 45 4.06 -5.82 1.04
CA LEU A 45 3.39 -6.52 -0.05
C LEU A 45 3.02 -5.54 -1.17
N CYS A 46 3.30 -5.91 -2.41
CA CYS A 46 3.27 -5.00 -3.56
C CYS A 46 4.18 -3.79 -3.31
N ALA A 47 5.40 -4.09 -2.86
CA ALA A 47 6.34 -3.11 -2.31
C ALA A 47 6.73 -2.01 -3.30
N GLY A 48 6.64 -2.26 -4.60
CA GLY A 48 7.06 -1.33 -5.63
C GLY A 48 8.52 -0.91 -5.43
N THR A 49 8.77 0.38 -5.28
CA THR A 49 10.10 0.95 -5.05
C THR A 49 10.50 1.01 -3.56
N GLY A 50 9.71 0.38 -2.66
CA GLY A 50 10.07 0.18 -1.25
C GLY A 50 9.76 1.33 -0.31
N ASP A 51 8.97 2.32 -0.70
CA ASP A 51 8.68 3.48 0.15
C ASP A 51 8.02 3.11 1.49
N PHE A 52 7.17 2.08 1.50
CA PHE A 52 6.55 1.66 2.76
C PHE A 52 7.55 0.94 3.67
N ALA A 53 8.40 0.07 3.10
CA ALA A 53 9.49 -0.56 3.84
C ALA A 53 10.42 0.48 4.47
N LEU A 54 10.77 1.54 3.75
CA LEU A 54 11.58 2.64 4.28
C LEU A 54 10.88 3.36 5.42
N ALA A 55 9.57 3.61 5.32
CA ALA A 55 8.79 4.20 6.42
C ALA A 55 8.73 3.29 7.65
N VAL A 56 8.68 1.96 7.48
CA VAL A 56 8.78 0.99 8.56
C VAL A 56 10.16 1.05 9.22
N LYS A 57 11.24 1.04 8.43
CA LYS A 57 12.62 1.09 8.95
C LYS A 57 12.92 2.39 9.68
N GLU A 58 12.34 3.52 9.26
CA GLU A 58 12.51 4.81 9.93
C GLU A 58 11.94 4.78 11.37
N GLN A 59 10.77 4.14 11.57
CA GLN A 59 10.07 4.11 12.86
C GLN A 59 10.40 2.88 13.70
N ALA A 60 10.88 1.81 13.08
CA ALA A 60 11.27 0.56 13.72
C ALA A 60 12.57 0.01 13.09
N PRO A 61 13.74 0.61 13.36
CA PRO A 61 15.00 0.29 12.68
C PRO A 61 15.44 -1.18 12.81
N GLN A 62 15.05 -1.85 13.90
CA GLN A 62 15.44 -3.24 14.21
C GLN A 62 14.63 -4.29 13.42
N VAL A 63 13.52 -3.87 12.81
CA VAL A 63 12.62 -4.79 12.10
C VAL A 63 13.28 -5.36 10.85
N GLN A 64 13.10 -6.66 10.62
CA GLN A 64 13.41 -7.28 9.34
C GLN A 64 12.22 -7.06 8.40
N VAL A 65 12.46 -6.49 7.22
CA VAL A 65 11.40 -6.24 6.24
C VAL A 65 11.68 -7.03 4.96
N VAL A 66 10.70 -7.82 4.54
CA VAL A 66 10.72 -8.46 3.23
C VAL A 66 9.87 -7.64 2.28
N LEU A 67 10.47 -7.19 1.18
CA LEU A 67 9.78 -6.48 0.11
C LEU A 67 9.38 -7.50 -0.96
N ALA A 68 8.09 -7.74 -1.11
CA ALA A 68 7.56 -8.64 -2.13
C ALA A 68 6.81 -7.85 -3.20
N ASP A 69 7.22 -8.02 -4.45
CA ASP A 69 6.56 -7.42 -5.61
C ASP A 69 6.62 -8.35 -6.82
N PHE A 70 5.64 -8.27 -7.70
CA PHE A 70 5.61 -9.02 -8.95
C PHE A 70 6.62 -8.49 -9.98
N SER A 71 7.05 -7.23 -9.83
CA SER A 71 7.94 -6.55 -10.78
C SER A 71 9.37 -6.51 -10.26
N LYS A 72 10.23 -7.33 -10.87
CA LYS A 72 11.67 -7.31 -10.61
C LYS A 72 12.28 -5.92 -10.82
N ALA A 73 11.81 -5.17 -11.81
CA ALA A 73 12.31 -3.81 -12.07
C ALA A 73 12.02 -2.84 -10.91
N MET A 74 10.85 -2.97 -10.27
CA MET A 74 10.51 -2.20 -9.07
C MET A 74 11.41 -2.57 -7.89
N LEU A 75 11.63 -3.84 -7.65
CA LEU A 75 12.52 -4.33 -6.58
C LEU A 75 13.97 -3.87 -6.78
N GLN A 76 14.46 -3.81 -8.02
CA GLN A 76 15.79 -3.25 -8.31
C GLN A 76 15.90 -1.76 -7.95
N LEU A 77 14.82 -0.99 -8.15
CA LEU A 77 14.78 0.41 -7.71
C LEU A 77 14.69 0.51 -6.20
N ALA A 78 13.89 -0.34 -5.54
CA ALA A 78 13.82 -0.44 -4.09
C ALA A 78 15.21 -0.72 -3.49
N GLN A 79 15.96 -1.66 -4.06
CA GLN A 79 17.33 -1.98 -3.63
C GLN A 79 18.26 -0.77 -3.75
N LYS A 80 18.21 -0.06 -4.88
CA LYS A 80 19.03 1.15 -5.08
C LYS A 80 18.67 2.25 -4.09
N LYS A 81 17.36 2.44 -3.83
CA LYS A 81 16.85 3.43 -2.88
C LYS A 81 17.24 3.11 -1.44
N ALA A 82 17.17 1.83 -1.07
CA ALA A 82 17.56 1.36 0.26
C ALA A 82 19.07 1.50 0.53
N GLY A 83 19.91 1.47 -0.52
CA GLY A 83 21.36 1.58 -0.36
C GLY A 83 21.93 0.50 0.55
N ASN A 84 22.60 0.92 1.63
CA ASN A 84 23.22 0.03 2.62
C ASN A 84 22.33 -0.26 3.84
N LEU A 85 21.03 0.06 3.77
CA LEU A 85 20.10 -0.19 4.87
C LEU A 85 19.98 -1.68 5.15
N GLN A 86 20.32 -2.09 6.37
CA GLN A 86 20.31 -3.50 6.79
C GLN A 86 18.90 -3.99 7.14
N GLY A 87 18.68 -5.29 7.02
CA GLY A 87 17.42 -5.93 7.38
C GLY A 87 16.30 -5.70 6.36
N LEU A 88 16.67 -5.61 5.07
CA LEU A 88 15.76 -5.59 3.94
C LEU A 88 16.08 -6.77 3.01
N ASP A 89 15.09 -7.62 2.78
CA ASP A 89 15.14 -8.71 1.82
C ASP A 89 14.17 -8.43 0.66
N LEU A 90 14.54 -8.80 -0.56
CA LEU A 90 13.70 -8.59 -1.75
C LEU A 90 13.26 -9.93 -2.32
N LEU A 91 11.98 -10.03 -2.70
CA LEU A 91 11.39 -11.23 -3.24
C LEU A 91 10.48 -10.90 -4.43
N GLU A 92 10.78 -11.43 -5.59
CA GLU A 92 9.85 -11.43 -6.72
C GLU A 92 8.78 -12.51 -6.48
N ALA A 93 7.52 -12.10 -6.27
CA ALA A 93 6.44 -13.01 -5.93
C ALA A 93 5.06 -12.46 -6.33
N ASP A 94 4.13 -13.40 -6.55
CA ASP A 94 2.71 -13.11 -6.69
C ASP A 94 2.06 -12.93 -5.31
N ALA A 95 1.40 -11.79 -5.10
CA ALA A 95 0.70 -11.48 -3.86
C ALA A 95 -0.45 -12.43 -3.53
N LEU A 96 -0.95 -13.17 -4.51
CA LEU A 96 -2.01 -14.17 -4.34
C LEU A 96 -1.48 -15.55 -3.95
N LYS A 97 -0.15 -15.77 -4.04
CA LYS A 97 0.50 -17.07 -3.75
C LYS A 97 1.94 -16.83 -3.28
N LEU A 98 2.10 -16.41 -2.06
CA LEU A 98 3.40 -16.09 -1.48
C LEU A 98 4.15 -17.37 -1.04
N PRO A 99 5.47 -17.48 -1.29
CA PRO A 99 6.26 -18.68 -0.97
C PRO A 99 6.72 -18.70 0.50
N PHE A 100 5.84 -18.34 1.41
CA PHE A 100 6.11 -18.39 2.85
C PHE A 100 5.15 -19.38 3.53
N HIS A 101 5.61 -19.96 4.63
CA HIS A 101 4.74 -20.74 5.51
C HIS A 101 3.73 -19.83 6.23
N ASP A 102 2.68 -20.43 6.77
CA ASP A 102 1.70 -19.72 7.59
C ASP A 102 2.36 -19.05 8.79
N MET A 103 1.82 -17.92 9.22
CA MET A 103 2.27 -17.17 10.41
C MET A 103 3.75 -16.75 10.34
N ALA A 104 4.27 -16.45 9.13
CA ALA A 104 5.67 -16.08 8.94
C ALA A 104 5.99 -14.64 9.38
N PHE A 105 4.98 -13.77 9.55
CA PHE A 105 5.16 -12.34 9.80
C PHE A 105 4.36 -11.84 11.00
N ASP A 106 4.92 -10.85 11.70
CA ASP A 106 4.22 -10.13 12.76
C ASP A 106 3.32 -9.04 12.18
N ALA A 107 3.73 -8.44 11.06
CA ALA A 107 2.93 -7.45 10.36
C ALA A 107 3.08 -7.54 8.83
N VAL A 108 2.05 -7.05 8.13
CA VAL A 108 2.06 -6.83 6.68
C VAL A 108 1.69 -5.37 6.42
N VAL A 109 2.42 -4.72 5.53
CA VAL A 109 2.07 -3.40 5.01
C VAL A 109 1.81 -3.50 3.51
N CYS A 110 0.85 -2.75 2.98
CA CYS A 110 0.58 -2.68 1.54
C CYS A 110 0.09 -1.27 1.18
N GLY A 111 0.84 -0.57 0.34
CA GLY A 111 0.52 0.77 -0.11
C GLY A 111 0.14 0.81 -1.58
N PHE A 112 -1.11 1.20 -1.89
CA PHE A 112 -1.60 1.37 -3.25
C PHE A 112 -1.47 0.14 -4.14
N GLY A 113 -1.42 -1.05 -3.52
CA GLY A 113 -1.21 -2.34 -4.18
C GLY A 113 -2.49 -3.17 -4.29
N VAL A 114 -3.32 -3.21 -3.24
CA VAL A 114 -4.46 -4.15 -3.15
C VAL A 114 -5.51 -3.96 -4.25
N ARG A 115 -5.66 -2.76 -4.80
CA ARG A 115 -6.59 -2.49 -5.92
C ARG A 115 -6.16 -3.13 -7.24
N ASN A 116 -4.91 -3.58 -7.34
CA ASN A 116 -4.33 -4.18 -8.54
C ASN A 116 -4.34 -5.71 -8.48
N LEU A 117 -4.81 -6.30 -7.38
CA LEU A 117 -4.91 -7.75 -7.25
C LEU A 117 -6.08 -8.28 -8.10
N ASP A 118 -5.86 -9.38 -8.80
CA ASP A 118 -6.90 -10.03 -9.60
C ASP A 118 -8.06 -10.55 -8.73
N SER A 119 -7.76 -10.91 -7.48
CA SER A 119 -8.74 -11.29 -6.46
C SER A 119 -8.42 -10.65 -5.12
N LEU A 120 -9.20 -9.65 -4.76
CA LEU A 120 -9.05 -8.95 -3.48
C LEU A 120 -9.27 -9.88 -2.28
N GLU A 121 -10.28 -10.76 -2.35
CA GLU A 121 -10.57 -11.72 -1.28
C GLU A 121 -9.41 -12.71 -1.11
N GLN A 122 -8.87 -13.24 -2.20
CA GLN A 122 -7.72 -14.14 -2.15
C GLN A 122 -6.49 -13.45 -1.56
N GLY A 123 -6.20 -12.22 -1.99
CA GLY A 123 -5.09 -11.44 -1.43
C GLY A 123 -5.22 -11.18 0.07
N LEU A 124 -6.43 -10.81 0.54
CA LEU A 124 -6.68 -10.62 1.97
C LEU A 124 -6.57 -11.93 2.77
N ARG A 125 -7.02 -13.06 2.22
CA ARG A 125 -6.83 -14.38 2.83
C ARG A 125 -5.36 -14.77 2.89
N GLU A 126 -4.60 -14.48 1.86
CA GLU A 126 -3.15 -14.72 1.83
C GLU A 126 -2.42 -13.85 2.85
N ILE A 127 -2.77 -12.58 2.98
CA ILE A 127 -2.26 -11.70 4.03
C ILE A 127 -2.59 -12.28 5.42
N ALA A 128 -3.84 -12.72 5.63
CA ALA A 128 -4.24 -13.32 6.90
C ALA A 128 -3.47 -14.63 7.19
N ARG A 129 -3.19 -15.45 6.18
CA ARG A 129 -2.38 -16.67 6.29
C ARG A 129 -0.95 -16.37 6.75
N MET A 130 -0.34 -15.31 6.15
CA MET A 130 1.03 -14.90 6.46
C MET A 130 1.20 -14.34 7.87
N LEU A 131 0.16 -13.75 8.43
CA LEU A 131 0.22 -13.11 9.74
C LEU A 131 0.10 -14.11 10.88
N LYS A 132 0.87 -13.91 11.94
CA LYS A 132 0.66 -14.57 13.23
C LYS A 132 -0.69 -14.14 13.84
N PRO A 133 -1.33 -14.96 14.69
CA PRO A 133 -2.47 -14.49 15.50
C PRO A 133 -2.09 -13.23 16.28
N GLY A 134 -2.96 -12.21 16.25
CA GLY A 134 -2.66 -10.89 16.82
C GLY A 134 -1.72 -10.02 15.99
N GLY A 135 -1.17 -10.54 14.89
CA GLY A 135 -0.40 -9.75 13.92
C GLY A 135 -1.26 -8.69 13.23
N ARG A 136 -0.63 -7.64 12.71
CA ARG A 136 -1.33 -6.49 12.15
C ARG A 136 -1.10 -6.33 10.66
N VAL A 137 -2.15 -5.95 9.94
CA VAL A 137 -2.02 -5.47 8.56
C VAL A 137 -2.27 -3.97 8.52
N ALA A 138 -1.42 -3.22 7.79
CA ALA A 138 -1.64 -1.82 7.47
C ALA A 138 -1.77 -1.64 5.96
N ILE A 139 -2.94 -1.19 5.51
CA ILE A 139 -3.25 -0.96 4.10
C ILE A 139 -3.47 0.54 3.90
N LEU A 140 -2.74 1.13 2.96
CA LEU A 140 -2.93 2.50 2.51
C LEU A 140 -3.44 2.48 1.07
N GLU A 141 -4.66 3.01 0.83
CA GLU A 141 -5.28 2.88 -0.49
C GLU A 141 -6.25 4.02 -0.82
N PHE A 142 -6.53 4.18 -2.10
CA PHE A 142 -7.61 5.04 -2.62
C PHE A 142 -8.91 4.25 -2.68
N PHE A 143 -9.89 4.65 -1.88
CA PHE A 143 -11.21 4.02 -1.86
C PHE A 143 -12.22 4.84 -2.64
N LYS A 144 -13.27 4.17 -3.13
CA LYS A 144 -14.40 4.86 -3.74
C LYS A 144 -15.04 5.79 -2.71
N PRO A 145 -15.13 7.10 -3.00
CA PRO A 145 -15.64 8.05 -2.02
C PRO A 145 -17.12 7.83 -1.74
N THR A 146 -17.48 7.79 -0.46
CA THR A 146 -18.85 7.80 0.02
C THR A 146 -19.26 9.21 0.42
N GLY A 147 -20.51 9.60 0.10
CA GLY A 147 -21.03 10.94 0.37
C GLY A 147 -20.75 11.96 -0.74
N LEU A 148 -21.65 12.94 -0.86
CA LEU A 148 -21.66 13.91 -1.96
C LEU A 148 -20.42 14.81 -1.95
N PHE A 149 -20.04 15.32 -0.78
CA PHE A 149 -18.87 16.20 -0.62
C PHE A 149 -17.56 15.50 -0.97
N ASN A 150 -17.35 14.28 -0.46
CA ASN A 150 -16.16 13.49 -0.77
C ASN A 150 -16.10 13.11 -2.24
N ARG A 151 -17.25 12.84 -2.89
CA ARG A 151 -17.33 12.59 -4.34
C ARG A 151 -16.93 13.80 -5.15
N LEU A 152 -17.36 15.00 -4.75
CA LEU A 152 -16.98 16.25 -5.44
C LEU A 152 -15.49 16.54 -5.28
N ALA A 153 -14.94 16.44 -4.07
CA ALA A 153 -13.52 16.63 -3.79
C ALA A 153 -12.64 15.61 -4.53
N HIS A 154 -13.01 14.35 -4.50
CA HIS A 154 -12.33 13.28 -5.23
C HIS A 154 -12.41 13.46 -6.75
N THR A 155 -13.60 13.83 -7.27
CA THR A 155 -13.77 14.10 -8.70
C THR A 155 -12.92 15.28 -9.13
N PHE A 156 -12.90 16.36 -8.37
CA PHE A 156 -12.05 17.51 -8.64
C PHE A 156 -10.57 17.15 -8.62
N TYR A 157 -10.12 16.39 -7.62
CA TYR A 157 -8.73 15.93 -7.52
C TYR A 157 -8.35 15.07 -8.72
N VAL A 158 -9.15 14.06 -9.04
CA VAL A 158 -8.88 13.10 -10.13
C VAL A 158 -9.05 13.73 -11.51
N SER A 159 -10.00 14.65 -11.70
CA SER A 159 -10.30 15.24 -13.03
C SER A 159 -9.48 16.48 -13.36
N ALA A 160 -9.06 17.26 -12.36
CA ALA A 160 -8.34 18.50 -12.58
C ALA A 160 -6.86 18.41 -12.19
N ILE A 161 -6.54 17.89 -11.00
CA ILE A 161 -5.17 17.91 -10.47
C ILE A 161 -4.32 16.81 -11.09
N VAL A 162 -4.84 15.60 -11.22
CA VAL A 162 -4.11 14.46 -11.78
C VAL A 162 -3.69 14.68 -13.25
N PRO A 163 -4.58 15.12 -14.18
CA PRO A 163 -4.19 15.37 -15.57
C PRO A 163 -3.25 16.56 -15.74
N MET A 164 -3.46 17.64 -14.95
CA MET A 164 -2.67 18.88 -15.07
C MET A 164 -1.21 18.66 -14.69
N ARG A 165 -0.93 17.79 -13.71
CA ARG A 165 0.45 17.50 -13.27
C ARG A 165 1.04 16.24 -13.88
N GLY A 166 0.21 15.23 -14.11
CA GLY A 166 0.65 13.94 -14.64
C GLY A 166 1.20 14.01 -16.05
N GLY A 167 0.55 14.74 -16.93
CA GLY A 167 1.00 14.93 -18.31
C GLY A 167 2.32 15.71 -18.45
N ALA A 168 2.62 16.59 -17.47
CA ALA A 168 3.84 17.40 -17.48
C ALA A 168 5.09 16.66 -16.98
N ILE A 169 4.93 15.59 -16.16
CA ILE A 169 6.06 15.00 -15.42
C ILE A 169 6.47 13.64 -15.96
N SER A 170 5.54 12.78 -16.42
CA SER A 170 5.90 11.41 -16.80
C SER A 170 5.83 11.12 -18.29
N GLY A 171 5.18 11.97 -19.09
CA GLY A 171 4.92 11.70 -20.51
C GLY A 171 4.07 10.44 -20.79
N ASN A 172 3.65 9.70 -19.72
CA ASN A 172 2.94 8.43 -19.86
C ASN A 172 1.46 8.53 -19.44
N LYS A 173 0.64 8.98 -20.37
CA LYS A 173 -0.81 9.11 -20.20
C LYS A 173 -1.48 7.78 -19.78
N GLN A 174 -0.99 6.64 -20.27
CA GLN A 174 -1.57 5.33 -19.99
C GLN A 174 -1.51 4.95 -18.50
N ALA A 175 -0.43 5.32 -17.79
CA ALA A 175 -0.29 5.06 -16.36
C ALA A 175 -1.32 5.84 -15.53
N TYR A 176 -1.64 7.07 -15.95
CA TYR A 176 -2.66 7.90 -15.29
C TYR A 176 -4.08 7.42 -15.56
N ASP A 177 -4.37 7.05 -16.81
CA ASP A 177 -5.66 6.47 -17.16
C ASP A 177 -5.90 5.16 -16.37
N TYR A 178 -4.87 4.37 -16.18
CA TYR A 178 -4.91 3.16 -15.35
C TYR A 178 -5.20 3.49 -13.88
N LEU A 179 -4.49 4.44 -13.29
CA LEU A 179 -4.71 4.86 -11.90
C LEU A 179 -6.15 5.33 -11.69
N GLN A 180 -6.66 6.18 -12.59
CA GLN A 180 -8.03 6.66 -12.53
C GLN A 180 -9.05 5.51 -12.64
N LYS A 181 -8.84 4.60 -13.59
CA LYS A 181 -9.73 3.46 -13.82
C LYS A 181 -9.77 2.52 -12.62
N THR A 182 -8.61 2.18 -12.05
CA THR A 182 -8.53 1.28 -10.90
C THR A 182 -9.12 1.91 -9.65
N ALA A 183 -8.84 3.18 -9.37
CA ALA A 183 -9.39 3.89 -8.20
C ALA A 183 -10.92 4.08 -8.29
N LYS A 184 -11.48 4.36 -9.49
CA LYS A 184 -12.94 4.49 -9.68
C LYS A 184 -13.69 3.17 -9.49
N ASN A 185 -13.08 2.06 -9.85
CA ASN A 185 -13.70 0.73 -9.83
C ASN A 185 -13.38 -0.07 -8.56
N PHE A 186 -12.57 0.49 -7.67
CA PHE A 186 -12.22 -0.18 -6.42
C PHE A 186 -13.40 -0.20 -5.44
N ALA A 187 -13.32 -1.07 -4.43
CA ALA A 187 -14.32 -1.20 -3.39
C ALA A 187 -14.54 0.12 -2.63
N SER A 188 -15.73 0.34 -2.11
CA SER A 188 -15.97 1.33 -1.08
C SER A 188 -15.27 0.92 0.22
N LEU A 189 -15.08 1.88 1.12
CA LEU A 189 -14.42 1.63 2.39
C LEU A 189 -15.17 0.59 3.24
N ASP A 190 -16.51 0.66 3.26
CA ASP A 190 -17.35 -0.26 4.02
C ASP A 190 -17.32 -1.69 3.44
N GLU A 191 -17.38 -1.82 2.10
CA GLU A 191 -17.21 -3.11 1.42
C GLU A 191 -15.85 -3.74 1.72
N PHE A 192 -14.78 -2.94 1.67
CA PHE A 192 -13.43 -3.42 1.94
C PHE A 192 -13.27 -3.86 3.40
N LYS A 193 -13.78 -3.06 4.36
CA LYS A 193 -13.78 -3.42 5.78
C LYS A 193 -14.53 -4.72 6.04
N GLY A 194 -15.75 -4.87 5.50
CA GLY A 194 -16.51 -6.11 5.61
C GLY A 194 -15.78 -7.32 5.03
N LEU A 195 -15.05 -7.12 3.93
CA LEU A 195 -14.24 -8.17 3.33
C LEU A 195 -13.03 -8.54 4.21
N MET A 196 -12.36 -7.56 4.83
CA MET A 196 -11.30 -7.83 5.81
C MET A 196 -11.83 -8.65 6.99
N GLU A 197 -13.00 -8.29 7.54
CA GLU A 197 -13.63 -9.02 8.65
C GLU A 197 -13.94 -10.48 8.27
N LYS A 198 -14.46 -10.71 7.06
CA LYS A 198 -14.71 -12.02 6.46
C LYS A 198 -13.43 -12.83 6.26
N CYS A 199 -12.32 -12.17 5.94
CA CYS A 199 -11.00 -12.78 5.73
C CYS A 199 -10.21 -13.02 7.03
N GLY A 200 -10.80 -12.78 8.21
CA GLY A 200 -10.19 -13.12 9.49
C GLY A 200 -9.51 -11.96 10.22
N PHE A 201 -9.81 -10.73 9.87
CA PHE A 201 -9.37 -9.55 10.60
C PHE A 201 -10.42 -9.04 11.59
N LYS A 202 -9.99 -8.38 12.64
CA LYS A 202 -10.79 -7.71 13.66
C LYS A 202 -10.15 -6.38 14.05
N ASP A 203 -10.80 -5.62 14.92
CA ASP A 203 -10.29 -4.35 15.49
C ASP A 203 -9.78 -3.40 14.39
N ILE A 204 -10.55 -3.30 13.28
CA ILE A 204 -10.16 -2.53 12.11
C ILE A 204 -10.34 -1.04 12.41
N THR A 205 -9.23 -0.32 12.48
CA THR A 205 -9.18 1.15 12.62
C THR A 205 -8.88 1.81 11.28
N MET A 206 -9.38 3.02 11.09
CA MET A 206 -9.26 3.76 9.83
C MET A 206 -8.87 5.21 10.09
N GLU A 207 -7.97 5.74 9.28
CA GLU A 207 -7.60 7.15 9.29
C GLU A 207 -7.67 7.72 7.87
N SER A 208 -8.50 8.74 7.70
CA SER A 208 -8.63 9.47 6.44
C SER A 208 -7.42 10.39 6.22
N LYS A 209 -6.89 10.39 5.02
CA LYS A 209 -5.75 11.22 4.59
C LYS A 209 -6.22 12.25 3.57
N THR A 210 -5.76 13.49 3.74
CA THR A 210 -6.03 14.61 2.82
C THR A 210 -7.50 14.66 2.35
N MET A 211 -8.41 14.93 3.29
CA MET A 211 -9.87 15.06 3.03
C MET A 211 -10.49 13.82 2.34
N GLY A 212 -10.01 12.62 2.64
CA GLY A 212 -10.56 11.38 2.08
C GLY A 212 -9.98 10.94 0.74
N VAL A 213 -8.91 11.56 0.27
CA VAL A 213 -8.22 11.15 -0.97
C VAL A 213 -7.64 9.75 -0.82
N ALA A 214 -6.99 9.46 0.30
CA ALA A 214 -6.53 8.13 0.66
C ALA A 214 -6.98 7.78 2.09
N VAL A 215 -7.01 6.50 2.40
CA VAL A 215 -7.34 6.00 3.75
C VAL A 215 -6.31 4.96 4.14
N SER A 216 -5.81 5.05 5.38
CA SER A 216 -5.07 3.95 5.99
C SER A 216 -6.01 3.13 6.87
N LEU A 217 -5.97 1.81 6.70
CA LEU A 217 -6.66 0.84 7.55
C LEU A 217 -5.61 0.00 8.27
N VAL A 218 -5.83 -0.22 9.56
CA VAL A 218 -5.06 -1.20 10.34
C VAL A 218 -6.05 -2.22 10.91
N GLY A 219 -5.81 -3.49 10.63
CA GLY A 219 -6.60 -4.60 11.14
C GLY A 219 -5.71 -5.59 11.89
N VAL A 220 -6.27 -6.28 12.88
CA VAL A 220 -5.61 -7.31 13.68
C VAL A 220 -6.11 -8.69 13.23
N ARG A 221 -5.20 -9.63 12.98
CA ARG A 221 -5.56 -11.02 12.69
C ARG A 221 -6.20 -11.68 13.92
N LYS A 222 -7.33 -12.35 13.71
CA LYS A 222 -8.02 -13.18 14.74
C LYS A 222 -7.15 -14.33 15.20
#